data_f7d972beab53fca14a9785f98933d1e9
#
_entry.id   f7d972beab53fca14a9785f98933d1e9
#
_cell.length_a   1.000
_cell.length_b   1.000
_cell.length_c   1.000
_cell.angle_alpha   90.00
_cell.angle_beta   90.00
_cell.angle_gamma   90.00
#
_symmetry.space_group_name_H-M   'P 1'
#
loop_
_entity.id
_entity.type
_entity.pdbx_description
1 polymer ?
#
loop_
_entity_poly.entity_id
_entity_poly.type
_entity_poly.pdbx_seq_one_letter_code
_entity_poly.pdbx_strand_id
1 'polypeptide(L)'
;FGGTKVATDKGLYVVPVFHRVEVMDISVKKIQIERMGVEGLICKDNLRADIKVAFFVRVNNEVEYIKKVAQTIGVQRASRIETLEDLFEAKFSEALKTVGKKFQFIDLYEARREFRDEIVDIIGTDLNGYTLEDCAIDYLEQTSVSVLKPDNILDAEGIKKITELTAAQNIKSNLITRDEEKTIRKQDVEAREAILELDKQLAEKEEQQKREIANIKSRE
;
A
#
# COMPACT_ATOMS: atom_id res chain seq x y z
N PHE A 1 18.69 37.68 34.81
CA PHE A 1 17.22 37.72 34.96
C PHE A 1 16.56 37.41 33.62
N GLY A 2 16.68 36.27 33.07
CA GLY A 2 16.08 35.98 31.77
C GLY A 2 15.68 34.53 31.64
N GLY A 3 14.50 34.16 32.13
CA GLY A 3 13.93 32.86 31.89
C GLY A 3 13.04 32.88 30.66
N THR A 4 13.13 31.87 29.81
CA THR A 4 12.19 31.64 28.71
C THR A 4 10.83 31.30 29.29
N LYS A 5 9.80 32.09 28.96
CA LYS A 5 8.40 31.82 29.29
C LYS A 5 7.67 31.38 28.03
N VAL A 6 6.83 30.40 28.14
CA VAL A 6 5.99 29.88 27.04
C VAL A 6 4.54 30.13 27.39
N ALA A 7 3.77 30.58 26.43
CA ALA A 7 2.31 30.65 26.50
C ALA A 7 1.70 29.91 25.32
N THR A 8 0.83 28.99 25.61
CA THR A 8 0.04 28.23 24.59
C THR A 8 -1.41 28.69 24.59
N ASP A 9 -2.02 28.87 25.76
CA ASP A 9 -3.44 29.16 25.91
C ASP A 9 -3.73 30.47 26.66
N LYS A 10 -2.67 31.16 27.13
CA LYS A 10 -2.78 32.40 27.93
C LYS A 10 -1.90 33.48 27.33
N GLY A 11 -2.34 34.73 27.45
CA GLY A 11 -1.51 35.88 27.08
C GLY A 11 -0.32 36.06 28.04
N LEU A 12 0.79 36.49 27.46
CA LEU A 12 1.96 36.96 28.25
C LEU A 12 2.06 38.46 28.16
N TYR A 13 2.40 39.07 29.30
CA TYR A 13 2.70 40.51 29.36
C TYR A 13 4.11 40.71 28.81
N VAL A 14 4.22 41.47 27.73
CA VAL A 14 5.49 41.72 27.04
C VAL A 14 5.85 43.19 27.17
N VAL A 15 7.07 43.44 27.69
CA VAL A 15 7.65 44.79 27.67
C VAL A 15 8.72 44.81 26.58
N PRO A 16 8.49 45.49 25.43
CA PRO A 16 9.35 45.36 24.24
C PRO A 16 10.83 45.69 24.46
N VAL A 17 11.15 46.51 25.43
CA VAL A 17 12.55 46.90 25.77
C VAL A 17 13.31 45.75 26.46
N PHE A 18 12.60 44.90 27.21
CA PHE A 18 13.21 43.85 28.05
C PHE A 18 12.90 42.43 27.57
N HIS A 19 11.88 42.27 26.74
CA HIS A 19 11.42 40.96 26.30
C HIS A 19 11.47 40.84 24.78
N ARG A 20 12.01 39.72 24.31
CA ARG A 20 11.90 39.27 22.91
C ARG A 20 10.79 38.23 22.79
N VAL A 21 9.88 38.43 21.85
CA VAL A 21 8.80 37.48 21.56
C VAL A 21 9.11 36.75 20.27
N GLU A 22 8.99 35.45 20.33
CA GLU A 22 9.07 34.58 19.15
C GLU A 22 7.84 33.67 19.11
N VAL A 23 7.28 33.47 17.93
CA VAL A 23 6.09 32.63 17.72
C VAL A 23 6.54 31.32 17.06
N MET A 24 6.22 30.21 17.71
CA MET A 24 6.48 28.87 17.20
C MET A 24 5.18 28.25 16.71
N ASP A 25 5.19 27.70 15.51
CA ASP A 25 4.10 26.89 14.98
C ASP A 25 4.22 25.45 15.52
N ILE A 26 3.27 25.07 16.37
CA ILE A 26 3.19 23.72 16.98
C ILE A 26 2.16 22.83 16.27
N SER A 27 1.64 23.24 15.12
CA SER A 27 0.70 22.45 14.34
C SER A 27 1.35 21.17 13.82
N VAL A 28 0.50 20.19 13.46
CA VAL A 28 0.94 18.94 12.85
C VAL A 28 1.60 19.23 11.50
N LYS A 29 2.79 18.67 11.29
CA LYS A 29 3.53 18.73 10.02
C LYS A 29 3.58 17.33 9.39
N LYS A 30 3.43 17.26 8.08
CA LYS A 30 3.57 16.03 7.30
C LYS A 30 5.00 15.96 6.76
N ILE A 31 5.72 14.90 7.11
CA ILE A 31 7.02 14.54 6.56
C ILE A 31 6.84 13.32 5.68
N GLN A 32 7.34 13.36 4.46
CA GLN A 32 7.17 12.27 3.51
C GLN A 32 8.51 11.61 3.22
N ILE A 33 8.57 10.29 3.45
CA ILE A 33 9.75 9.48 3.18
C ILE A 33 9.43 8.54 2.02
N GLU A 34 10.27 8.61 0.99
CA GLU A 34 10.19 7.76 -0.19
C GLU A 34 11.38 6.81 -0.25
N ARG A 35 11.13 5.54 -0.52
CA ARG A 35 12.14 4.53 -0.78
C ARG A 35 11.75 3.77 -2.04
N MET A 36 12.47 4.03 -3.13
CA MET A 36 12.14 3.50 -4.44
C MET A 36 13.35 2.95 -5.16
N GLY A 37 13.10 2.04 -6.09
CA GLY A 37 14.12 1.48 -6.96
C GLY A 37 15.22 0.78 -6.19
N VAL A 38 16.46 1.15 -6.45
CA VAL A 38 17.65 0.57 -5.79
C VAL A 38 17.66 0.82 -4.28
N GLU A 39 17.02 1.90 -3.82
CA GLU A 39 16.87 2.21 -2.39
C GLU A 39 15.59 1.69 -1.78
N GLY A 40 14.79 0.96 -2.55
CA GLY A 40 13.55 0.34 -2.10
C GLY A 40 13.74 -0.50 -0.83
N LEU A 41 12.66 -0.67 -0.09
CA LEU A 41 12.63 -1.41 1.16
C LEU A 41 12.88 -2.90 0.90
N ILE A 42 13.86 -3.50 1.56
CA ILE A 42 14.12 -4.94 1.46
C ILE A 42 13.30 -5.67 2.52
N CYS A 43 12.40 -6.54 2.09
CA CYS A 43 11.56 -7.35 2.94
C CYS A 43 12.27 -8.59 3.50
N LYS A 44 11.61 -9.34 4.38
CA LYS A 44 12.13 -10.57 4.98
C LYS A 44 12.45 -11.65 3.95
N ASP A 45 11.65 -11.71 2.89
CA ASP A 45 11.79 -12.66 1.77
C ASP A 45 12.75 -12.17 0.66
N ASN A 46 13.54 -11.13 0.94
CA ASN A 46 14.47 -10.46 0.03
C ASN A 46 13.81 -9.81 -1.20
N LEU A 47 12.47 -9.71 -1.22
CA LEU A 47 11.79 -8.88 -2.20
C LEU A 47 12.01 -7.40 -1.86
N ARG A 48 12.17 -6.59 -2.90
CA ARG A 48 12.31 -5.15 -2.75
C ARG A 48 10.99 -4.46 -3.05
N ALA A 49 10.61 -3.54 -2.16
CA ALA A 49 9.37 -2.77 -2.25
C ALA A 49 9.66 -1.28 -2.41
N ASP A 50 8.97 -0.68 -3.34
CA ASP A 50 8.87 0.77 -3.48
C ASP A 50 7.79 1.26 -2.53
N ILE A 51 8.19 2.09 -1.57
CA ILE A 51 7.30 2.56 -0.51
C ILE A 51 7.38 4.08 -0.34
N LYS A 52 6.23 4.68 -0.09
CA LYS A 52 6.09 6.07 0.31
C LYS A 52 5.25 6.14 1.58
N VAL A 53 5.83 6.71 2.63
CA VAL A 53 5.20 6.82 3.94
C VAL A 53 5.16 8.27 4.37
N ALA A 54 3.99 8.72 4.81
CA ALA A 54 3.78 10.03 5.41
C ALA A 54 3.80 9.88 6.93
N PHE A 55 4.63 10.68 7.60
CA PHE A 55 4.72 10.78 9.05
C PHE A 55 4.13 12.10 9.49
N PHE A 56 3.24 12.05 10.47
CA PHE A 56 2.60 13.23 11.04
C PHE A 56 3.24 13.53 12.40
N VAL A 57 3.99 14.62 12.45
CA VAL A 57 4.72 15.04 13.65
C VAL A 57 4.30 16.44 14.08
N ARG A 58 4.29 16.69 15.37
CA ARG A 58 4.11 18.03 15.94
C ARG A 58 5.00 18.23 17.14
N VAL A 59 5.21 19.48 17.52
CA VAL A 59 5.82 19.80 18.82
C VAL A 59 4.86 19.39 19.94
N ASN A 60 5.36 18.68 20.94
CA ASN A 60 4.54 18.33 22.10
C ASN A 60 4.07 19.62 22.81
N ASN A 61 2.77 19.71 23.10
CA ASN A 61 2.13 20.90 23.64
C ASN A 61 2.47 21.19 25.13
N GLU A 62 3.34 20.41 25.74
CA GLU A 62 3.82 20.69 27.09
C GLU A 62 4.93 21.76 27.06
N VAL A 63 4.85 22.70 28.01
CA VAL A 63 5.76 23.83 28.12
C VAL A 63 7.23 23.43 28.11
N GLU A 64 7.54 22.29 28.71
CA GLU A 64 8.90 21.77 28.83
C GLU A 64 9.48 21.36 27.47
N TYR A 65 8.69 20.64 26.67
CA TYR A 65 9.09 20.22 25.31
C TYR A 65 9.17 21.41 24.35
N ILE A 66 8.24 22.36 24.43
CA ILE A 66 8.31 23.60 23.64
C ILE A 66 9.61 24.35 23.92
N LYS A 67 9.99 24.48 25.19
CA LYS A 67 11.28 25.10 25.58
C LYS A 67 12.47 24.33 25.05
N LYS A 68 12.45 23.00 25.17
CA LYS A 68 13.49 22.10 24.66
C LYS A 68 13.70 22.29 23.16
N VAL A 69 12.62 22.26 22.38
CA VAL A 69 12.66 22.47 20.93
C VAL A 69 13.16 23.87 20.57
N ALA A 70 12.67 24.90 21.25
CA ALA A 70 13.11 26.28 21.04
C ALA A 70 14.60 26.47 21.30
N GLN A 71 15.16 25.79 22.32
CA GLN A 71 16.57 25.88 22.67
C GLN A 71 17.49 25.05 21.78
N THR A 72 17.04 23.85 21.35
CA THR A 72 17.88 22.91 20.57
C THR A 72 17.85 23.20 19.07
N ILE A 73 16.70 23.58 18.53
CA ILE A 73 16.48 23.74 17.10
C ILE A 73 16.33 25.23 16.74
N GLY A 74 15.73 26.00 17.63
CA GLY A 74 15.33 27.38 17.42
C GLY A 74 13.90 27.50 16.90
N VAL A 75 13.21 28.54 17.36
CA VAL A 75 11.76 28.74 17.11
C VAL A 75 11.42 28.77 15.61
N GLN A 76 12.19 29.53 14.83
CA GLN A 76 11.92 29.68 13.40
C GLN A 76 12.20 28.40 12.61
N ARG A 77 13.28 27.69 12.94
CA ARG A 77 13.67 26.45 12.28
C ARG A 77 12.72 25.30 12.63
N ALA A 78 12.25 25.25 13.86
CA ALA A 78 11.30 24.26 14.34
C ALA A 78 9.94 24.32 13.64
N SER A 79 9.61 25.44 13.02
CA SER A 79 8.36 25.66 12.29
C SER A 79 8.46 25.32 10.79
N ARG A 80 9.66 25.03 10.27
CA ARG A 80 9.90 24.74 8.85
C ARG A 80 9.90 23.24 8.58
N ILE A 81 9.18 22.84 7.54
CA ILE A 81 9.07 21.43 7.13
C ILE A 81 10.43 20.89 6.71
N GLU A 82 11.20 21.64 5.93
CA GLU A 82 12.52 21.24 5.42
C GLU A 82 13.49 20.90 6.58
N THR A 83 13.42 21.68 7.67
CA THR A 83 14.26 21.40 8.86
C THR A 83 13.85 20.11 9.55
N LEU A 84 12.55 19.81 9.58
CA LEU A 84 12.04 18.57 10.18
C LEU A 84 12.36 17.36 9.30
N GLU A 85 12.31 17.51 7.98
CA GLU A 85 12.74 16.48 7.03
C GLU A 85 14.21 16.15 7.25
N ASP A 86 15.10 17.13 7.28
CA ASP A 86 16.53 16.95 7.55
C ASP A 86 16.80 16.25 8.89
N LEU A 87 16.02 16.58 9.93
CA LEU A 87 16.22 16.05 11.28
C LEU A 87 15.74 14.60 11.42
N PHE A 88 14.65 14.24 10.75
CA PHE A 88 13.97 12.99 10.99
C PHE A 88 14.10 11.98 9.85
N GLU A 89 14.52 12.38 8.64
CA GLU A 89 14.66 11.50 7.48
C GLU A 89 15.49 10.25 7.81
N ALA A 90 16.66 10.42 8.40
CA ALA A 90 17.54 9.30 8.73
C ALA A 90 16.89 8.33 9.71
N LYS A 91 16.24 8.87 10.76
CA LYS A 91 15.59 8.04 11.80
C LYS A 91 14.37 7.28 11.25
N PHE A 92 13.54 7.95 10.47
CA PHE A 92 12.35 7.33 9.87
C PHE A 92 12.73 6.30 8.81
N SER A 93 13.72 6.62 7.99
CA SER A 93 14.28 5.69 7.01
C SER A 93 14.86 4.43 7.65
N GLU A 94 15.57 4.56 8.76
CA GLU A 94 16.12 3.42 9.49
C GLU A 94 15.01 2.57 10.13
N ALA A 95 13.98 3.20 10.69
CA ALA A 95 12.81 2.49 11.20
C ALA A 95 12.12 1.69 10.10
N LEU A 96 11.89 2.29 8.93
CA LEU A 96 11.30 1.59 7.77
C LEU A 96 12.12 0.36 7.35
N LYS A 97 13.45 0.49 7.25
CA LYS A 97 14.35 -0.62 6.91
C LYS A 97 14.29 -1.74 7.95
N THR A 98 14.28 -1.39 9.22
CA THR A 98 14.24 -2.35 10.34
C THR A 98 12.91 -3.11 10.36
N VAL A 99 11.79 -2.40 10.21
CA VAL A 99 10.47 -3.03 10.18
C VAL A 99 10.28 -3.85 8.92
N GLY A 100 10.71 -3.34 7.76
CA GLY A 100 10.60 -4.06 6.48
C GLY A 100 11.24 -5.44 6.52
N LYS A 101 12.36 -5.60 7.23
CA LYS A 101 13.01 -6.90 7.43
C LYS A 101 12.23 -7.90 8.30
N LYS A 102 11.21 -7.45 9.03
CA LYS A 102 10.36 -8.34 9.83
C LYS A 102 9.21 -8.94 9.01
N PHE A 103 8.77 -8.30 7.94
CA PHE A 103 7.61 -8.68 7.14
C PHE A 103 7.99 -9.23 5.78
N GLN A 104 7.25 -10.23 5.27
CA GLN A 104 7.30 -10.61 3.87
C GLN A 104 6.59 -9.54 3.02
N PHE A 105 6.93 -9.47 1.74
CA PHE A 105 6.34 -8.46 0.86
C PHE A 105 4.80 -8.53 0.81
N ILE A 106 4.24 -9.74 0.76
CA ILE A 106 2.78 -9.95 0.76
C ILE A 106 2.16 -9.47 2.07
N ASP A 107 2.82 -9.73 3.20
CA ASP A 107 2.34 -9.34 4.53
C ASP A 107 2.24 -7.81 4.66
N LEU A 108 3.06 -7.05 3.94
CA LEU A 108 2.98 -5.59 3.92
C LEU A 108 1.62 -5.08 3.38
N TYR A 109 0.99 -5.84 2.48
CA TYR A 109 -0.35 -5.51 1.98
C TYR A 109 -1.46 -5.97 2.92
N GLU A 110 -1.34 -7.18 3.45
CA GLU A 110 -2.38 -7.81 4.27
C GLU A 110 -2.38 -7.28 5.69
N ALA A 111 -1.20 -7.09 6.28
CA ALA A 111 -0.99 -6.67 7.67
C ALA A 111 -0.54 -5.20 7.79
N ARG A 112 -1.17 -4.29 7.02
CA ARG A 112 -0.79 -2.86 7.01
C ARG A 112 -0.84 -2.19 8.37
N ARG A 113 -1.75 -2.61 9.24
CA ARG A 113 -1.88 -2.04 10.58
C ARG A 113 -0.71 -2.44 11.45
N GLU A 114 -0.38 -3.73 11.48
CA GLU A 114 0.76 -4.25 12.22
C GLU A 114 2.08 -3.63 11.75
N PHE A 115 2.24 -3.47 10.45
CA PHE A 115 3.41 -2.81 9.87
C PHE A 115 3.51 -1.34 10.31
N ARG A 116 2.41 -0.60 10.29
CA ARG A 116 2.35 0.77 10.80
C ARG A 116 2.67 0.85 12.30
N ASP A 117 2.04 -0.01 13.09
CA ASP A 117 2.18 -0.02 14.54
C ASP A 117 3.64 -0.35 14.94
N GLU A 118 4.29 -1.29 14.26
CA GLU A 118 5.71 -1.60 14.40
C GLU A 118 6.63 -0.41 14.04
N ILE A 119 6.29 0.36 13.00
CA ILE A 119 7.03 1.58 12.65
C ILE A 119 6.95 2.59 13.78
N VAL A 120 5.75 2.83 14.30
CA VAL A 120 5.53 3.77 15.41
C VAL A 120 6.28 3.31 16.66
N ASP A 121 6.26 2.02 16.97
CA ASP A 121 6.96 1.45 18.13
C ASP A 121 8.49 1.62 18.03
N ILE A 122 9.06 1.38 16.85
CA ILE A 122 10.51 1.53 16.63
C ILE A 122 10.94 2.98 16.65
N ILE A 123 10.17 3.88 16.06
CA ILE A 123 10.46 5.31 16.07
C ILE A 123 10.35 5.85 17.49
N GLY A 124 9.36 5.36 18.24
CA GLY A 124 8.96 5.88 19.55
C GLY A 124 8.17 7.18 19.45
N THR A 125 7.48 7.52 20.51
CA THR A 125 6.63 8.71 20.57
C THR A 125 7.38 10.00 20.87
N ASP A 126 8.55 9.94 21.53
CA ASP A 126 9.39 11.09 21.83
C ASP A 126 10.51 11.29 20.81
N LEU A 127 10.41 12.35 20.05
CA LEU A 127 11.36 12.77 19.03
C LEU A 127 12.05 14.09 19.45
N ASN A 128 12.72 14.10 20.61
CA ASN A 128 13.43 15.28 21.13
C ASN A 128 12.52 16.51 21.32
N GLY A 129 11.30 16.28 21.80
CA GLY A 129 10.29 17.34 22.02
C GLY A 129 9.23 17.40 20.93
N TYR A 130 9.37 16.61 19.87
CA TYR A 130 8.28 16.35 18.92
C TYR A 130 7.59 15.04 19.28
N THR A 131 6.33 14.95 18.91
CA THR A 131 5.52 13.73 19.05
C THR A 131 5.13 13.23 17.67
N LEU A 132 5.33 11.93 17.45
CA LEU A 132 4.78 11.25 16.28
C LEU A 132 3.29 10.95 16.56
N GLU A 133 2.40 11.59 15.81
CA GLU A 133 0.96 11.41 15.95
C GLU A 133 0.47 10.16 15.22
N ASP A 134 0.91 10.00 13.97
CA ASP A 134 0.52 8.87 13.13
C ASP A 134 1.49 8.71 11.97
N CYS A 135 1.42 7.58 11.29
CA CYS A 135 2.03 7.37 9.99
C CYS A 135 1.05 6.72 9.02
N ALA A 136 1.11 7.11 7.76
CA ALA A 136 0.27 6.61 6.70
C ALA A 136 1.12 6.09 5.54
N ILE A 137 0.80 4.90 5.06
CA ILE A 137 1.46 4.31 3.89
C ILE A 137 0.68 4.79 2.65
N ASP A 138 1.25 5.75 1.93
CA ASP A 138 0.62 6.36 0.76
C ASP A 138 0.77 5.47 -0.48
N TYR A 139 1.93 4.80 -0.61
CA TYR A 139 2.26 3.97 -1.77
C TYR A 139 3.07 2.76 -1.35
N LEU A 140 2.77 1.61 -1.95
CA LEU A 140 3.50 0.37 -1.74
C LEU A 140 3.32 -0.52 -2.97
N GLU A 141 4.42 -0.77 -3.68
CA GLU A 141 4.46 -1.68 -4.82
C GLU A 141 5.76 -2.49 -4.83
N GLN A 142 5.78 -3.57 -5.58
CA GLN A 142 7.02 -4.32 -5.81
C GLN A 142 7.95 -3.51 -6.71
N THR A 143 9.21 -3.39 -6.33
CA THR A 143 10.23 -2.78 -7.18
C THR A 143 10.38 -3.57 -8.49
N SER A 144 10.40 -2.87 -9.62
CA SER A 144 10.55 -3.50 -10.94
C SER A 144 11.85 -4.31 -11.03
N VAL A 145 11.76 -5.53 -11.57
CA VAL A 145 12.92 -6.41 -11.77
C VAL A 145 14.00 -5.74 -12.62
N SER A 146 13.62 -4.85 -13.54
CA SER A 146 14.58 -4.11 -14.40
C SER A 146 15.52 -3.18 -13.65
N VAL A 147 15.16 -2.79 -12.43
CA VAL A 147 15.97 -1.90 -11.56
C VAL A 147 16.91 -2.70 -10.66
N LEU A 148 16.61 -3.97 -10.42
CA LEU A 148 17.38 -4.84 -9.54
C LEU A 148 18.70 -5.24 -10.21
N LYS A 149 19.74 -5.37 -9.40
CA LYS A 149 21.11 -5.73 -9.86
C LYS A 149 21.35 -7.21 -9.68
N PRO A 150 21.50 -8.01 -10.74
CA PRO A 150 21.78 -9.44 -10.63
C PRO A 150 23.10 -9.78 -9.89
N ASP A 151 24.03 -8.84 -9.87
CA ASP A 151 25.32 -8.99 -9.19
C ASP A 151 25.24 -8.77 -7.66
N ASN A 152 24.10 -8.28 -7.17
CA ASN A 152 23.84 -8.15 -5.74
C ASN A 152 23.12 -9.40 -5.24
N ILE A 153 23.65 -10.06 -4.21
CA ILE A 153 23.10 -11.31 -3.67
C ILE A 153 21.63 -11.17 -3.26
N LEU A 154 21.25 -10.08 -2.58
CA LEU A 154 19.88 -9.86 -2.13
C LEU A 154 18.93 -9.62 -3.30
N ASP A 155 19.38 -8.86 -4.29
CA ASP A 155 18.58 -8.60 -5.49
C ASP A 155 18.45 -9.86 -6.34
N ALA A 156 19.52 -10.67 -6.46
CA ALA A 156 19.49 -11.94 -7.16
C ALA A 156 18.51 -12.94 -6.52
N GLU A 157 18.50 -13.04 -5.19
CA GLU A 157 17.50 -13.85 -4.47
C GLU A 157 16.08 -13.32 -4.68
N GLY A 158 15.90 -12.02 -4.66
CA GLY A 158 14.61 -11.37 -4.96
C GLY A 158 14.13 -11.68 -6.38
N ILE A 159 14.99 -11.55 -7.38
CA ILE A 159 14.69 -11.86 -8.80
C ILE A 159 14.29 -13.34 -8.93
N LYS A 160 15.03 -14.26 -8.32
CA LYS A 160 14.71 -15.68 -8.31
C LYS A 160 13.31 -15.92 -7.73
N LYS A 161 13.03 -15.34 -6.56
CA LYS A 161 11.73 -15.47 -5.88
C LYS A 161 10.57 -14.93 -6.72
N ILE A 162 10.74 -13.76 -7.34
CA ILE A 162 9.74 -13.18 -8.26
C ILE A 162 9.49 -14.12 -9.42
N THR A 163 10.54 -14.63 -10.05
CA THR A 163 10.44 -15.53 -11.20
C THR A 163 9.70 -16.82 -10.83
N GLU A 164 10.02 -17.44 -9.70
CA GLU A 164 9.35 -18.64 -9.21
C GLU A 164 7.86 -18.41 -8.93
N LEU A 165 7.52 -17.34 -8.23
CA LEU A 165 6.13 -16.99 -7.91
C LEU A 165 5.32 -16.66 -9.19
N THR A 166 5.90 -15.89 -10.10
CA THR A 166 5.26 -15.54 -11.37
C THR A 166 5.04 -16.76 -12.24
N ALA A 167 6.03 -17.66 -12.35
CA ALA A 167 5.90 -18.91 -13.11
C ALA A 167 4.80 -19.81 -12.52
N ALA A 168 4.77 -19.97 -11.19
CA ALA A 168 3.73 -20.76 -10.51
C ALA A 168 2.33 -20.18 -10.75
N GLN A 169 2.19 -18.86 -10.69
CA GLN A 169 0.92 -18.17 -10.94
C GLN A 169 0.47 -18.29 -12.39
N ASN A 170 1.40 -18.20 -13.35
CA ASN A 170 1.11 -18.37 -14.78
C ASN A 170 0.65 -19.79 -15.08
N ILE A 171 1.27 -20.81 -14.48
CA ILE A 171 0.83 -22.21 -14.63
C ILE A 171 -0.60 -22.37 -14.11
N LYS A 172 -0.89 -21.84 -12.93
CA LYS A 172 -2.23 -21.90 -12.32
C LYS A 172 -3.27 -21.18 -13.17
N SER A 173 -2.96 -20.00 -13.66
CA SER A 173 -3.83 -19.22 -14.56
C SER A 173 -4.12 -19.99 -15.87
N ASN A 174 -3.10 -20.57 -16.50
CA ASN A 174 -3.26 -21.37 -17.69
C ASN A 174 -4.13 -22.63 -17.48
N LEU A 175 -4.02 -23.27 -16.32
CA LEU A 175 -4.88 -24.40 -15.97
C LEU A 175 -6.35 -23.97 -15.86
N ILE A 176 -6.63 -22.87 -15.17
CA ILE A 176 -7.98 -22.32 -15.04
C ILE A 176 -8.56 -22.00 -16.43
N THR A 177 -7.82 -21.28 -17.26
CA THR A 177 -8.27 -20.90 -18.61
C THR A 177 -8.58 -22.13 -19.46
N ARG A 178 -7.74 -23.19 -19.39
CA ARG A 178 -7.99 -24.44 -20.12
C ARG A 178 -9.21 -25.20 -19.62
N ASP A 179 -9.47 -25.18 -18.32
CA ASP A 179 -10.66 -25.82 -17.75
C ASP A 179 -11.93 -25.04 -18.09
N GLU A 180 -11.88 -23.72 -18.14
CA GLU A 180 -12.96 -22.88 -18.65
C GLU A 180 -13.26 -23.17 -20.13
N GLU A 181 -12.23 -23.21 -20.99
CA GLU A 181 -12.38 -23.56 -22.42
C GLU A 181 -12.98 -24.93 -22.62
N LYS A 182 -12.54 -25.93 -21.84
CA LYS A 182 -13.14 -27.30 -21.93
C LYS A 182 -14.61 -27.29 -21.51
N THR A 183 -14.95 -26.56 -20.46
CA THR A 183 -16.33 -26.46 -19.97
C THR A 183 -17.23 -25.81 -21.00
N ILE A 184 -16.79 -24.70 -21.62
CA ILE A 184 -17.51 -24.00 -22.67
C ILE A 184 -17.71 -24.92 -23.86
N ARG A 185 -16.67 -25.62 -24.35
CA ARG A 185 -16.78 -26.58 -25.47
C ARG A 185 -17.75 -27.72 -25.18
N LYS A 186 -17.73 -28.22 -23.94
CA LYS A 186 -18.68 -29.27 -23.51
C LYS A 186 -20.12 -28.76 -23.55
N GLN A 187 -20.39 -27.59 -23.06
CA GLN A 187 -21.71 -26.96 -23.13
C GLN A 187 -22.17 -26.69 -24.56
N ASP A 188 -21.26 -26.24 -25.43
CA ASP A 188 -21.55 -26.02 -26.85
C ASP A 188 -21.94 -27.33 -27.57
N VAL A 189 -21.25 -28.42 -27.27
CA VAL A 189 -21.59 -29.75 -27.83
C VAL A 189 -22.94 -30.20 -27.31
N GLU A 190 -23.19 -30.15 -26.01
CA GLU A 190 -24.47 -30.51 -25.39
C GLU A 190 -25.63 -29.68 -25.97
N ALA A 191 -25.42 -28.37 -26.15
CA ALA A 191 -26.42 -27.49 -26.75
C ALA A 191 -26.72 -27.86 -28.23
N ARG A 192 -25.68 -28.19 -29.03
CA ARG A 192 -25.84 -28.62 -30.42
C ARG A 192 -26.58 -29.96 -30.51
N GLU A 193 -26.23 -30.92 -29.66
CA GLU A 193 -26.93 -32.21 -29.58
C GLU A 193 -28.40 -32.02 -29.23
N ALA A 194 -28.72 -31.15 -28.26
CA ALA A 194 -30.11 -30.85 -27.90
C ALA A 194 -30.89 -30.20 -29.06
N ILE A 195 -30.26 -29.28 -29.80
CA ILE A 195 -30.89 -28.64 -30.97
C ILE A 195 -31.17 -29.66 -32.05
N LEU A 196 -30.21 -30.55 -32.36
CA LEU A 196 -30.38 -31.61 -33.36
C LEU A 196 -31.51 -32.60 -33.01
N GLU A 197 -31.64 -32.94 -31.72
CA GLU A 197 -32.73 -33.80 -31.27
C GLU A 197 -34.10 -33.10 -31.36
N LEU A 198 -34.16 -31.80 -31.05
CA LEU A 198 -35.38 -31.01 -31.28
C LEU A 198 -35.76 -30.90 -32.75
N ASP A 199 -34.81 -30.67 -33.64
CA ASP A 199 -35.02 -30.60 -35.08
C ASP A 199 -35.53 -31.91 -35.62
N LYS A 200 -35.00 -33.05 -35.15
CA LYS A 200 -35.47 -34.40 -35.50
C LYS A 200 -36.93 -34.61 -35.07
N GLN A 201 -37.25 -34.25 -33.82
CA GLN A 201 -38.62 -34.34 -33.30
C GLN A 201 -39.60 -33.47 -34.06
N LEU A 202 -39.19 -32.27 -34.49
CA LEU A 202 -39.97 -31.39 -35.33
C LEU A 202 -40.25 -32.02 -36.69
N ALA A 203 -39.21 -32.56 -37.35
CA ALA A 203 -39.35 -33.22 -38.66
C ALA A 203 -40.29 -34.44 -38.57
N GLU A 204 -40.18 -35.26 -37.51
CA GLU A 204 -41.07 -36.40 -37.30
C GLU A 204 -42.54 -35.96 -37.10
N LYS A 205 -42.78 -34.92 -36.34
CA LYS A 205 -44.12 -34.34 -36.13
C LYS A 205 -44.72 -33.78 -37.43
N GLU A 206 -43.92 -33.04 -38.20
CA GLU A 206 -44.36 -32.53 -39.50
C GLU A 206 -44.74 -33.65 -40.46
N GLU A 207 -43.98 -34.74 -40.49
CA GLU A 207 -44.25 -35.87 -41.33
C GLU A 207 -45.54 -36.63 -40.88
N GLN A 208 -45.74 -36.79 -39.57
CA GLN A 208 -46.99 -37.32 -39.02
C GLN A 208 -48.21 -36.47 -39.41
N GLN A 209 -48.12 -35.14 -39.27
CA GLN A 209 -49.19 -34.25 -39.67
C GLN A 209 -49.51 -34.35 -41.17
N LYS A 210 -48.48 -34.41 -42.01
CA LYS A 210 -48.67 -34.59 -43.47
C LYS A 210 -49.38 -35.92 -43.79
N ARG A 211 -49.04 -37.03 -43.10
CA ARG A 211 -49.70 -38.33 -43.22
C ARG A 211 -51.16 -38.26 -42.72
N GLU A 212 -51.44 -37.60 -41.63
CA GLU A 212 -52.83 -37.44 -41.16
C GLU A 212 -53.69 -36.60 -42.10
N ILE A 213 -53.17 -35.49 -42.63
CA ILE A 213 -53.84 -34.67 -43.62
C ILE A 213 -54.10 -35.46 -44.90
N ALA A 214 -53.13 -36.27 -45.37
CA ALA A 214 -53.30 -37.13 -46.53
C ALA A 214 -54.38 -38.23 -46.32
N ASN A 215 -54.42 -38.85 -45.13
CA ASN A 215 -55.44 -39.84 -44.76
C ASN A 215 -56.85 -39.24 -44.64
N ILE A 216 -56.99 -37.98 -44.19
CA ILE A 216 -58.30 -37.29 -44.17
C ILE A 216 -58.78 -36.99 -45.58
N LYS A 217 -57.90 -36.51 -46.48
CA LYS A 217 -58.20 -36.21 -47.87
C LYS A 217 -58.54 -37.45 -48.67
N SER A 218 -58.10 -38.64 -48.28
CA SER A 218 -58.43 -39.89 -48.98
C SER A 218 -59.75 -40.57 -48.51
N ARG A 219 -60.38 -40.01 -47.46
CA ARG A 219 -61.64 -40.47 -46.86
C ARG A 219 -62.84 -39.62 -47.27
N GLU A 220 -62.60 -38.46 -47.89
CA GLU A 220 -63.61 -37.71 -48.63
C GLU A 220 -63.68 -38.14 -50.10
#